data_0294c9cabe68544252e1b5ae611fe4f8
#
_entry.id   0294c9cabe68544252e1b5ae611fe4f8
#
_cell.length_a   1.000
_cell.length_b   1.000
_cell.length_c   1.000
_cell.angle_alpha   90.00
_cell.angle_beta   90.00
_cell.angle_gamma   90.00
#
_symmetry.space_group_name_H-M   'P 1'
#
loop_
_entity.id
_entity.type
_entity.pdbx_description
1 polymer ?
#
loop_
_entity_poly.entity_id
_entity_poly.type
_entity_poly.pdbx_seq_one_letter_code
_entity_poly.pdbx_strand_id
1 'polypeptide(L)'
;RPRASVLALIGEQWPANGPPREAHVVSPFFDRTAGDRGPFTGLIGLMAKTGRRELHFSVRAEKTANGALRVYAPLQPLLEARKQCAVSVTAVKPEQDGEVRALHSKMLRLENDDWRLLCIGSSNFTTAGLGIESARANLEANLAYATKRTDSLFKHIGGIWPDLGGELSLDSTTAIWNPESEVEEGEGGGDLVPL
;
A
#
# COMPACT_ATOMS: atom_id res chain seq x y z
N ARG A 1 1.89 26.82 6.40
CA ARG A 1 2.92 25.94 5.81
C ARG A 1 2.22 24.87 4.99
N PRO A 2 2.72 24.50 3.80
CA PRO A 2 2.17 23.38 3.09
C PRO A 2 2.28 22.13 3.98
N ARG A 3 1.24 21.31 4.00
CA ARG A 3 1.18 20.08 4.78
C ARG A 3 2.14 19.07 4.15
N ALA A 4 3.05 18.48 4.93
CA ALA A 4 3.92 17.42 4.45
C ALA A 4 3.07 16.16 4.14
N SER A 5 3.40 15.45 3.06
CA SER A 5 2.76 14.16 2.76
C SER A 5 3.20 13.09 3.76
N VAL A 6 2.39 12.04 3.90
CA VAL A 6 2.73 10.88 4.76
C VAL A 6 4.08 10.29 4.35
N LEU A 7 4.37 10.16 3.04
CA LEU A 7 5.66 9.66 2.57
C LEU A 7 6.83 10.58 2.94
N ALA A 8 6.63 11.91 2.87
CA ALA A 8 7.67 12.86 3.30
C ALA A 8 7.96 12.72 4.80
N LEU A 9 6.92 12.63 5.63
CA LEU A 9 7.08 12.43 7.08
C LEU A 9 7.74 11.09 7.41
N ILE A 10 7.41 10.01 6.68
CA ILE A 10 8.08 8.71 6.82
C ILE A 10 9.56 8.82 6.45
N GLY A 11 9.88 9.54 5.37
CA GLY A 11 11.27 9.79 4.97
C GLY A 11 12.08 10.54 6.03
N GLU A 12 11.46 11.53 6.71
CA GLU A 12 12.09 12.25 7.82
C GLU A 12 12.31 11.37 9.07
N GLN A 13 11.43 10.39 9.30
CA GLN A 13 11.52 9.44 10.41
C GLN A 13 12.41 8.22 10.10
N TRP A 14 12.79 8.03 8.84
CA TRP A 14 13.65 6.92 8.45
C TRP A 14 15.04 7.08 9.10
N PRO A 15 15.59 6.02 9.75
CA PRO A 15 16.91 6.09 10.36
C PRO A 15 18.03 6.40 9.35
N ALA A 16 19.05 7.15 9.77
CA ALA A 16 20.09 7.70 8.90
C ALA A 16 21.05 6.67 8.22
N ASN A 17 20.88 5.37 8.46
CA ASN A 17 21.79 4.32 7.99
C ASN A 17 21.42 3.77 6.61
N GLY A 18 21.41 4.65 5.62
CA GLY A 18 21.10 4.28 4.23
C GLY A 18 19.60 4.21 3.94
N PRO A 19 19.18 4.45 2.69
CA PRO A 19 17.79 4.44 2.29
C PRO A 19 17.20 3.02 2.29
N PRO A 20 15.86 2.89 2.35
CA PRO A 20 15.20 1.58 2.20
C PRO A 20 15.47 0.98 0.82
N ARG A 21 15.53 -0.34 0.76
CA ARG A 21 15.69 -1.13 -0.46
C ARG A 21 14.48 -1.96 -0.79
N GLU A 22 13.66 -2.21 0.20
CA GLU A 22 12.44 -3.02 0.12
C GLU A 22 11.28 -2.24 0.71
N ALA A 23 10.14 -2.26 0.02
CA ALA A 23 8.91 -1.64 0.48
C ALA A 23 7.74 -2.61 0.28
N HIS A 24 6.91 -2.75 1.32
CA HIS A 24 5.69 -3.54 1.29
C HIS A 24 4.50 -2.63 1.55
N VAL A 25 3.53 -2.68 0.66
CA VAL A 25 2.30 -1.87 0.72
C VAL A 25 1.10 -2.78 0.85
N VAL A 26 0.26 -2.51 1.84
CA VAL A 26 -1.09 -3.08 1.94
C VAL A 26 -2.07 -1.93 1.83
N SER A 27 -2.95 -1.96 0.85
CA SER A 27 -4.00 -0.95 0.71
C SER A 27 -5.20 -1.52 -0.04
N PRO A 28 -6.43 -1.19 0.38
CA PRO A 28 -7.64 -1.53 -0.38
C PRO A 28 -7.82 -0.65 -1.61
N PHE A 29 -7.31 0.59 -1.58
CA PHE A 29 -7.50 1.59 -2.62
C PHE A 29 -6.19 2.12 -3.16
N PHE A 30 -6.19 2.40 -4.48
CA PHE A 30 -5.06 2.94 -5.22
C PHE A 30 -5.56 3.97 -6.24
N ASP A 31 -4.71 4.94 -6.59
CA ASP A 31 -4.99 5.81 -7.73
C ASP A 31 -5.05 5.02 -9.04
N ARG A 32 -6.00 5.36 -9.92
CA ARG A 32 -6.20 4.66 -11.20
C ARG A 32 -5.08 4.92 -12.22
N THR A 33 -4.43 6.07 -12.12
CA THR A 33 -3.42 6.52 -13.07
C THR A 33 -2.08 6.75 -12.42
N ALA A 34 -1.00 6.48 -13.15
CA ALA A 34 0.33 6.92 -12.77
C ALA A 34 0.43 8.44 -12.97
N GLY A 35 0.78 9.14 -11.91
CA GLY A 35 1.10 10.57 -11.97
C GLY A 35 2.58 10.80 -11.66
N ASP A 36 3.19 11.82 -12.26
CA ASP A 36 4.59 12.18 -12.01
C ASP A 36 4.88 12.47 -10.52
N ARG A 37 3.84 12.80 -9.77
CA ARG A 37 3.88 13.08 -8.32
C ARG A 37 3.00 12.14 -7.51
N GLY A 38 2.66 10.97 -8.04
CA GLY A 38 1.77 10.01 -7.38
C GLY A 38 2.46 9.18 -6.28
N PRO A 39 1.68 8.32 -5.59
CA PRO A 39 2.14 7.45 -4.52
C PRO A 39 3.33 6.57 -4.90
N PHE A 40 3.31 5.96 -6.08
CA PHE A 40 4.37 5.10 -6.59
C PHE A 40 5.69 5.87 -6.76
N THR A 41 5.64 7.04 -7.41
CA THR A 41 6.82 7.90 -7.61
C THR A 41 7.36 8.39 -6.26
N GLY A 42 6.48 8.80 -5.34
CA GLY A 42 6.87 9.21 -4.00
C GLY A 42 7.56 8.09 -3.22
N LEU A 43 7.01 6.86 -3.26
CA LEU A 43 7.59 5.71 -2.59
C LEU A 43 8.96 5.32 -3.19
N ILE A 44 9.07 5.24 -4.52
CA ILE A 44 10.34 4.95 -5.20
C ILE A 44 11.39 6.03 -4.88
N GLY A 45 10.94 7.29 -4.72
CA GLY A 45 11.81 8.41 -4.33
C GLY A 45 12.44 8.29 -2.95
N LEU A 46 11.80 7.55 -2.02
CA LEU A 46 12.35 7.24 -0.70
C LEU A 46 13.40 6.12 -0.75
N MET A 47 13.37 5.27 -1.76
CA MET A 47 14.21 4.09 -1.84
C MET A 47 15.64 4.42 -2.34
N ALA A 48 16.55 3.47 -2.16
CA ALA A 48 17.91 3.55 -2.67
C ALA A 48 17.93 3.86 -4.17
N LYS A 49 18.80 4.78 -4.60
CA LYS A 49 18.90 5.14 -6.03
C LYS A 49 19.66 4.10 -6.85
N THR A 50 20.45 3.27 -6.20
CA THR A 50 21.31 2.26 -6.84
C THR A 50 21.16 0.91 -6.16
N GLY A 51 21.45 -0.16 -6.90
CA GLY A 51 21.33 -1.53 -6.43
C GLY A 51 19.90 -2.09 -6.56
N ARG A 52 19.69 -3.29 -6.05
CA ARG A 52 18.39 -3.97 -6.09
C ARG A 52 17.38 -3.24 -5.20
N ARG A 53 16.21 -3.01 -5.75
CA ARG A 53 15.05 -2.44 -5.04
C ARG A 53 13.85 -3.32 -5.30
N GLU A 54 13.05 -3.52 -4.26
CA GLU A 54 11.89 -4.42 -4.31
C GLU A 54 10.65 -3.72 -3.79
N LEU A 55 9.56 -3.82 -4.52
CA LEU A 55 8.24 -3.31 -4.17
C LEU A 55 7.26 -4.48 -4.11
N HIS A 56 6.65 -4.68 -2.97
CA HIS A 56 5.67 -5.73 -2.74
C HIS A 56 4.31 -5.11 -2.43
N PHE A 57 3.30 -5.44 -3.22
CA PHE A 57 1.94 -4.95 -3.04
C PHE A 57 1.03 -6.09 -2.64
N SER A 58 0.37 -5.94 -1.49
CA SER A 58 -0.66 -6.87 -1.01
C SER A 58 -2.01 -6.22 -1.27
N VAL A 59 -2.79 -6.82 -2.16
CA VAL A 59 -3.99 -6.23 -2.73
C VAL A 59 -5.21 -7.15 -2.57
N ARG A 60 -6.39 -6.56 -2.60
CA ARG A 60 -7.63 -7.33 -2.72
C ARG A 60 -7.70 -7.98 -4.10
N ALA A 61 -8.08 -9.25 -4.14
CA ALA A 61 -8.41 -9.94 -5.37
C ALA A 61 -9.53 -10.94 -5.12
N GLU A 62 -10.44 -11.08 -6.08
CA GLU A 62 -11.60 -11.98 -5.96
C GLU A 62 -11.93 -12.65 -7.30
N LYS A 63 -12.50 -13.85 -7.24
CA LYS A 63 -13.00 -14.53 -8.44
C LYS A 63 -14.37 -13.95 -8.79
N THR A 64 -14.53 -13.58 -10.06
CA THR A 64 -15.81 -13.16 -10.63
C THR A 64 -16.69 -14.38 -10.92
N ALA A 65 -17.98 -14.15 -11.16
CA ALA A 65 -18.93 -15.22 -11.45
C ALA A 65 -18.55 -16.09 -12.70
N ASN A 66 -17.82 -15.51 -13.65
CA ASN A 66 -17.31 -16.21 -14.84
C ASN A 66 -15.91 -16.84 -14.62
N GLY A 67 -15.40 -16.87 -13.40
CA GLY A 67 -14.14 -17.47 -13.03
C GLY A 67 -12.88 -16.61 -13.30
N ALA A 68 -13.02 -15.42 -13.88
CA ALA A 68 -11.92 -14.49 -14.04
C ALA A 68 -11.47 -13.94 -12.67
N LEU A 69 -10.21 -13.56 -12.54
CA LEU A 69 -9.70 -12.92 -11.34
C LEU A 69 -9.78 -11.40 -11.49
N ARG A 70 -10.56 -10.74 -10.62
CA ARG A 70 -10.56 -9.29 -10.49
C ARG A 70 -9.55 -8.88 -9.43
N VAL A 71 -8.64 -7.97 -9.79
CA VAL A 71 -7.57 -7.44 -8.92
C VAL A 71 -7.80 -5.95 -8.71
N TYR A 72 -7.91 -5.55 -7.46
CA TYR A 72 -8.19 -4.16 -7.08
C TYR A 72 -6.90 -3.36 -6.93
N ALA A 73 -6.14 -3.28 -8.03
CA ALA A 73 -4.90 -2.51 -8.11
C ALA A 73 -4.69 -1.95 -9.52
N PRO A 74 -3.94 -0.86 -9.67
CA PRO A 74 -3.72 -0.21 -10.96
C PRO A 74 -2.58 -0.88 -11.73
N LEU A 75 -2.88 -1.57 -12.84
CA LEU A 75 -1.86 -2.28 -13.61
C LEU A 75 -0.78 -1.34 -14.18
N GLN A 76 -1.18 -0.19 -14.74
CA GLN A 76 -0.21 0.71 -15.39
C GLN A 76 0.81 1.31 -14.43
N PRO A 77 0.46 1.87 -13.26
CA PRO A 77 1.42 2.29 -12.25
C PRO A 77 2.38 1.17 -11.79
N LEU A 78 1.89 -0.07 -11.66
CA LEU A 78 2.73 -1.23 -11.30
C LEU A 78 3.73 -1.57 -12.41
N LEU A 79 3.31 -1.54 -13.68
CA LEU A 79 4.19 -1.76 -14.84
C LEU A 79 5.25 -0.65 -14.97
N GLU A 80 4.88 0.62 -14.70
CA GLU A 80 5.84 1.73 -14.68
C GLU A 80 6.86 1.58 -13.53
N ALA A 81 6.41 1.19 -12.34
CA ALA A 81 7.29 0.90 -11.21
C ALA A 81 8.26 -0.27 -11.52
N ARG A 82 7.79 -1.31 -12.24
CA ARG A 82 8.61 -2.46 -12.66
C ARG A 82 9.80 -2.08 -13.55
N LYS A 83 9.75 -0.95 -14.23
CA LYS A 83 10.90 -0.43 -15.01
C LYS A 83 12.06 0.03 -14.12
N GLN A 84 11.81 0.30 -12.83
CA GLN A 84 12.79 0.85 -11.90
C GLN A 84 13.10 -0.08 -10.73
N CYS A 85 12.18 -0.97 -10.36
CA CYS A 85 12.26 -1.86 -9.19
C CYS A 85 11.77 -3.25 -9.57
N ALA A 86 12.19 -4.29 -8.84
CA ALA A 86 11.48 -5.55 -8.86
C ALA A 86 10.10 -5.35 -8.19
N VAL A 87 9.04 -5.71 -8.88
CA VAL A 87 7.65 -5.54 -8.40
C VAL A 87 6.99 -6.89 -8.28
N SER A 88 6.45 -7.20 -7.11
CA SER A 88 5.55 -8.34 -6.89
C SER A 88 4.19 -7.86 -6.39
N VAL A 89 3.16 -8.57 -6.78
CA VAL A 89 1.78 -8.32 -6.31
C VAL A 89 1.23 -9.62 -5.76
N THR A 90 0.68 -9.58 -4.56
CA THR A 90 0.13 -10.76 -3.90
C THR A 90 -1.31 -10.48 -3.48
N ALA A 91 -2.20 -11.42 -3.73
CA ALA A 91 -3.56 -11.32 -3.22
C ALA A 91 -3.56 -11.48 -1.69
N VAL A 92 -4.32 -10.64 -0.98
CA VAL A 92 -4.66 -10.89 0.42
C VAL A 92 -5.76 -11.94 0.47
N LYS A 93 -5.65 -12.91 1.38
CA LYS A 93 -6.71 -13.89 1.58
C LYS A 93 -7.96 -13.20 2.12
N PRO A 94 -9.13 -13.38 1.48
CA PRO A 94 -10.37 -12.75 1.93
C PRO A 94 -10.92 -13.40 3.20
N GLU A 95 -10.51 -14.64 3.47
CA GLU A 95 -10.98 -15.41 4.62
C GLU A 95 -9.96 -15.32 5.75
N GLN A 96 -10.42 -14.86 6.90
CA GLN A 96 -9.66 -14.83 8.15
C GLN A 96 -10.56 -15.39 9.25
N ASP A 97 -10.07 -16.40 9.98
CA ASP A 97 -10.81 -17.08 11.07
C ASP A 97 -12.20 -17.64 10.66
N GLY A 98 -12.36 -18.07 9.39
CA GLY A 98 -13.63 -18.59 8.84
C GLY A 98 -14.64 -17.51 8.44
N GLU A 99 -14.28 -16.22 8.56
CA GLU A 99 -15.12 -15.11 8.11
C GLU A 99 -14.52 -14.45 6.87
N VAL A 100 -15.35 -14.17 5.86
CA VAL A 100 -14.96 -13.39 4.69
C VAL A 100 -14.97 -11.91 5.05
N ARG A 101 -13.80 -11.29 5.08
CA ARG A 101 -13.64 -9.87 5.37
C ARG A 101 -13.01 -9.14 4.19
N ALA A 102 -13.57 -8.00 3.81
CA ALA A 102 -12.95 -7.12 2.84
C ALA A 102 -11.62 -6.58 3.39
N LEU A 103 -10.60 -6.46 2.53
CA LEU A 103 -9.35 -5.81 2.91
C LEU A 103 -9.63 -4.36 3.29
N HIS A 104 -9.32 -3.99 4.54
CA HIS A 104 -9.42 -2.60 5.02
C HIS A 104 -8.10 -2.07 5.61
N SER A 105 -7.11 -2.94 5.77
CA SER A 105 -5.79 -2.59 6.31
C SER A 105 -5.04 -1.63 5.37
N LYS A 106 -4.42 -0.60 5.95
CA LYS A 106 -3.55 0.35 5.25
C LYS A 106 -2.21 0.36 5.97
N MET A 107 -1.21 -0.21 5.32
CA MET A 107 0.10 -0.43 5.93
C MET A 107 1.20 -0.19 4.91
N LEU A 108 2.29 0.41 5.36
CA LEU A 108 3.53 0.54 4.62
C LEU A 108 4.68 0.05 5.49
N ARG A 109 5.46 -0.89 4.99
CA ARG A 109 6.70 -1.34 5.63
C ARG A 109 7.87 -1.04 4.72
N LEU A 110 8.88 -0.38 5.25
CA LEU A 110 10.14 -0.09 4.57
C LEU A 110 11.27 -0.87 5.26
N GLU A 111 12.18 -1.42 4.48
CA GLU A 111 13.32 -2.19 5.00
C GLU A 111 14.63 -1.87 4.27
N ASN A 112 15.73 -1.96 5.00
CA ASN A 112 17.07 -2.18 4.48
C ASN A 112 17.77 -3.28 5.32
N ASP A 113 19.08 -3.44 5.18
CA ASP A 113 19.82 -4.51 5.88
C ASP A 113 19.77 -4.37 7.41
N ASP A 114 19.66 -3.15 7.93
CA ASP A 114 19.76 -2.83 9.36
C ASP A 114 18.43 -2.48 10.00
N TRP A 115 17.51 -1.84 9.26
CA TRP A 115 16.33 -1.19 9.79
C TRP A 115 15.05 -1.62 9.11
N ARG A 116 13.98 -1.55 9.88
CA ARG A 116 12.59 -1.67 9.43
C ARG A 116 11.78 -0.51 9.98
N LEU A 117 10.91 0.05 9.15
CA LEU A 117 9.87 1.00 9.56
C LEU A 117 8.53 0.43 9.15
N LEU A 118 7.59 0.40 10.10
CA LEU A 118 6.19 0.09 9.84
C LEU A 118 5.37 1.36 10.06
N CYS A 119 4.57 1.71 9.06
CA CYS A 119 3.51 2.70 9.16
C CYS A 119 2.16 2.00 9.01
N ILE A 120 1.25 2.24 9.93
CA ILE A 120 -0.12 1.71 9.94
C ILE A 120 -1.08 2.83 10.28
N GLY A 121 -2.25 2.87 9.64
CA GLY A 121 -3.24 3.90 9.91
C GLY A 121 -4.41 3.89 8.96
N SER A 122 -4.96 5.08 8.71
CA SER A 122 -6.11 5.29 7.85
C SER A 122 -5.77 5.62 6.39
N SER A 123 -4.51 6.00 6.10
CA SER A 123 -4.08 6.44 4.77
C SER A 123 -4.06 5.33 3.74
N ASN A 124 -4.95 5.40 2.77
CA ASN A 124 -4.87 4.58 1.55
C ASN A 124 -3.65 4.95 0.70
N PHE A 125 -3.20 4.03 -0.15
CA PHE A 125 -2.08 4.28 -1.07
C PHE A 125 -2.54 5.08 -2.30
N THR A 126 -3.13 6.25 -2.01
CA THR A 126 -3.67 7.21 -3.00
C THR A 126 -3.06 8.59 -2.78
N THR A 127 -3.14 9.45 -3.79
CA THR A 127 -2.70 10.85 -3.70
C THR A 127 -3.40 11.59 -2.57
N ALA A 128 -4.72 11.37 -2.41
CA ALA A 128 -5.52 11.98 -1.35
C ALA A 128 -5.16 11.41 0.04
N GLY A 129 -5.12 10.08 0.18
CA GLY A 129 -4.82 9.39 1.45
C GLY A 129 -3.42 9.66 1.95
N LEU A 130 -2.42 9.77 1.08
CA LEU A 130 -1.04 10.11 1.45
C LEU A 130 -0.79 11.62 1.57
N GLY A 131 -1.79 12.46 1.23
CA GLY A 131 -1.66 13.92 1.31
C GLY A 131 -0.61 14.50 0.38
N ILE A 132 -0.42 13.89 -0.81
CA ILE A 132 0.59 14.34 -1.79
C ILE A 132 0.18 15.67 -2.41
N GLU A 133 -1.12 15.85 -2.67
CA GLU A 133 -1.71 17.12 -3.10
C GLU A 133 -2.51 17.75 -1.96
N SER A 134 -2.00 18.84 -1.41
CA SER A 134 -2.59 19.50 -0.23
C SER A 134 -4.05 19.93 -0.41
N ALA A 135 -4.47 20.28 -1.63
CA ALA A 135 -5.83 20.74 -1.92
C ALA A 135 -6.89 19.61 -1.90
N ARG A 136 -6.45 18.34 -1.95
CA ARG A 136 -7.32 17.14 -1.96
C ARG A 136 -6.95 16.14 -0.89
N ALA A 137 -6.14 16.55 0.09
CA ALA A 137 -5.67 15.65 1.13
C ALA A 137 -6.79 15.31 2.11
N ASN A 138 -6.97 14.03 2.40
CA ASN A 138 -7.83 13.56 3.47
C ASN A 138 -7.23 13.93 4.84
N LEU A 139 -8.07 13.92 5.88
CA LEU A 139 -7.60 13.97 7.26
C LEU A 139 -7.34 12.54 7.71
N GLU A 140 -6.05 12.18 7.81
CA GLU A 140 -5.61 10.84 8.11
C GLU A 140 -4.83 10.77 9.41
N ALA A 141 -4.91 9.64 10.10
CA ALA A 141 -4.13 9.33 11.30
C ALA A 141 -3.27 8.09 11.05
N ASN A 142 -1.94 8.24 11.22
CA ASN A 142 -1.00 7.16 11.03
C ASN A 142 -0.01 7.09 12.18
N LEU A 143 0.40 5.87 12.52
CA LEU A 143 1.48 5.58 13.45
C LEU A 143 2.65 4.99 12.66
N ALA A 144 3.84 5.60 12.78
CA ALA A 144 5.06 5.07 12.21
C ALA A 144 6.01 4.63 13.32
N TYR A 145 6.58 3.44 13.19
CA TYR A 145 7.52 2.86 14.16
C TYR A 145 8.73 2.29 13.43
N ALA A 146 9.92 2.78 13.78
CA ALA A 146 11.19 2.30 13.22
C ALA A 146 11.95 1.47 14.25
N THR A 147 12.50 0.34 13.85
CA THR A 147 13.29 -0.56 14.70
C THR A 147 14.41 -1.24 13.92
N LYS A 148 15.43 -1.73 14.63
CA LYS A 148 16.45 -2.58 14.02
C LYS A 148 15.88 -3.92 13.61
N ARG A 149 16.38 -4.49 12.52
CA ARG A 149 15.95 -5.85 12.07
C ARG A 149 16.17 -6.93 13.10
N THR A 150 17.13 -6.74 14.00
CA THR A 150 17.45 -7.67 15.10
C THR A 150 16.52 -7.55 16.32
N ASP A 151 15.65 -6.55 16.34
CA ASP A 151 14.75 -6.31 17.47
C ASP A 151 13.64 -7.37 17.50
N SER A 152 13.47 -8.00 18.67
CA SER A 152 12.44 -9.03 18.89
C SER A 152 11.02 -8.48 18.82
N LEU A 153 10.82 -7.19 19.12
CA LEU A 153 9.51 -6.52 19.05
C LEU A 153 8.90 -6.62 17.65
N PHE A 154 9.72 -6.59 16.60
CA PHE A 154 9.22 -6.71 15.24
C PHE A 154 8.56 -8.07 14.94
N LYS A 155 8.90 -9.13 15.66
CA LYS A 155 8.22 -10.43 15.52
C LYS A 155 6.75 -10.34 15.93
N HIS A 156 6.45 -9.54 16.95
CA HIS A 156 5.07 -9.32 17.40
C HIS A 156 4.28 -8.43 16.41
N ILE A 157 4.95 -7.42 15.84
CA ILE A 157 4.35 -6.55 14.82
C ILE A 157 4.08 -7.33 13.53
N GLY A 158 4.91 -8.32 13.18
CA GLY A 158 4.68 -9.20 12.03
C GLY A 158 3.33 -9.93 12.04
N GLY A 159 2.78 -10.20 13.24
CA GLY A 159 1.49 -10.86 13.42
C GLY A 159 0.26 -9.99 13.01
N ILE A 160 0.43 -8.70 12.77
CA ILE A 160 -0.65 -7.83 12.27
C ILE A 160 -0.68 -7.73 10.73
N TRP A 161 0.33 -8.28 10.04
CA TRP A 161 0.35 -8.32 8.58
C TRP A 161 -0.72 -9.29 8.08
N PRO A 162 -1.53 -8.92 7.06
CA PRO A 162 -2.59 -9.80 6.60
C PRO A 162 -2.05 -11.11 6.00
N ASP A 163 -2.84 -12.16 6.08
CA ASP A 163 -2.51 -13.43 5.44
C ASP A 163 -2.49 -13.28 3.92
N LEU A 164 -1.38 -13.73 3.32
CA LEU A 164 -1.18 -13.62 1.89
C LEU A 164 -1.63 -14.90 1.17
N GLY A 165 -2.21 -14.69 0.01
CA GLY A 165 -2.57 -15.72 -0.96
C GLY A 165 -1.47 -15.96 -1.99
N GLY A 166 -1.88 -16.25 -3.22
CA GLY A 166 -0.96 -16.45 -4.34
C GLY A 166 -0.41 -15.14 -4.91
N GLU A 167 0.79 -15.22 -5.48
CA GLU A 167 1.37 -14.14 -6.27
C GLU A 167 0.59 -13.96 -7.58
N LEU A 168 0.40 -12.71 -7.99
CA LEU A 168 -0.35 -12.30 -9.18
C LEU A 168 0.62 -11.85 -10.26
N SER A 169 0.56 -12.48 -11.43
CA SER A 169 1.38 -12.07 -12.57
C SER A 169 0.85 -10.79 -13.20
N LEU A 170 1.69 -9.77 -13.30
CA LEU A 170 1.40 -8.52 -14.00
C LEU A 170 1.20 -8.73 -15.52
N ASP A 171 1.70 -9.83 -16.06
CA ASP A 171 1.58 -10.19 -17.48
C ASP A 171 0.38 -11.10 -17.75
N SER A 172 -0.47 -11.37 -16.74
CA SER A 172 -1.67 -12.21 -16.88
C SER A 172 -2.72 -11.52 -17.76
N THR A 173 -3.12 -12.19 -18.81
CA THR A 173 -4.22 -11.76 -19.71
C THR A 173 -5.60 -12.14 -19.19
N THR A 174 -5.67 -12.97 -18.12
CA THR A 174 -6.93 -13.45 -17.54
C THR A 174 -7.35 -12.67 -16.30
N ALA A 175 -6.48 -11.81 -15.78
CA ALA A 175 -6.78 -10.95 -14.65
C ALA A 175 -7.37 -9.60 -15.11
N ILE A 176 -8.43 -9.17 -14.46
CA ILE A 176 -9.07 -7.86 -14.66
C ILE A 176 -8.53 -6.93 -13.59
N TRP A 177 -7.67 -6.00 -13.98
CA TRP A 177 -7.09 -5.00 -13.09
C TRP A 177 -7.98 -3.76 -13.05
N ASN A 178 -8.60 -3.51 -11.91
CA ASN A 178 -9.52 -2.37 -11.73
C ASN A 178 -9.42 -1.84 -10.29
N PRO A 179 -8.64 -0.79 -10.03
CA PRO A 179 -8.57 -0.19 -8.70
C PRO A 179 -9.91 0.45 -8.34
N GLU A 180 -10.42 0.16 -7.15
CA GLU A 180 -11.54 0.90 -6.57
C GLU A 180 -11.09 2.30 -6.15
N SER A 181 -11.99 3.29 -6.23
CA SER A 181 -11.76 4.63 -5.70
C SER A 181 -12.43 4.77 -4.33
N GLU A 182 -11.86 5.60 -3.45
CA GLU A 182 -12.43 5.91 -2.13
C GLU A 182 -13.86 6.49 -2.20
N VAL A 183 -14.25 7.04 -3.35
CA VAL A 183 -15.57 7.67 -3.55
C VAL A 183 -16.70 6.64 -3.67
N GLU A 184 -16.39 5.39 -4.04
CA GLU A 184 -17.42 4.35 -4.23
C GLU A 184 -17.90 3.72 -2.91
N GLU A 185 -17.19 3.88 -1.79
CA GLU A 185 -17.65 3.43 -0.47
C GLU A 185 -18.60 4.42 0.23
N GLY A 186 -18.67 5.67 -0.21
CA GLY A 186 -19.48 6.73 0.43
C GLY A 186 -20.99 6.65 0.16
N GLU A 187 -21.46 5.88 -0.82
CA GLU A 187 -22.87 5.77 -1.18
C GLU A 187 -23.65 4.71 -0.36
N GLY A 188 -22.97 3.95 0.50
CA GLY A 188 -23.58 2.98 1.41
C GLY A 188 -23.73 3.44 2.86
N GLY A 189 -23.46 4.71 3.16
CA GLY A 189 -23.61 5.30 4.49
C GLY A 189 -25.08 5.45 4.84
N GLY A 190 -25.53 4.62 5.79
CA GLY A 190 -26.90 4.56 6.27
C GLY A 190 -27.46 5.92 6.67
N ASP A 191 -28.76 6.08 6.47
CA ASP A 191 -29.60 7.18 6.94
C ASP A 191 -29.23 7.58 8.37
N LEU A 192 -28.64 8.76 8.52
CA LEU A 192 -28.54 9.42 9.81
C LEU A 192 -29.97 9.65 10.31
N VAL A 193 -30.42 8.82 11.24
CA VAL A 193 -31.65 9.08 11.98
C VAL A 193 -31.43 10.40 12.73
N PRO A 194 -32.24 11.46 12.47
CA PRO A 194 -32.14 12.69 13.24
C PRO A 194 -32.50 12.42 14.68
N LEU A 195 -31.69 12.91 15.62
CA LEU A 195 -32.02 12.93 17.06
C LEU A 195 -33.14 13.90 17.34
#